data_77f622a3575121ba16063136fd9ba6ec
#
_entry.id   77f622a3575121ba16063136fd9ba6ec
#
_cell.length_a   1.000
_cell.length_b   1.000
_cell.length_c   1.000
_cell.angle_alpha   90.00
_cell.angle_beta   90.00
_cell.angle_gamma   90.00
#
_symmetry.space_group_name_H-M   'P 1'
#
loop_
_entity.id
_entity.type
_entity.pdbx_description
1 polymer ?
#
loop_
_entity_poly.entity_id
_entity_poly.type
_entity_poly.pdbx_seq_one_letter_code
_entity_poly.pdbx_strand_id
1 'polypeptide(L)'
;MNFRLLSALTVLLVACLLCAGCTGTTDTPAPSQTGTPTVTATPAPTAPVSLTPGPTQTMPPGKEISFQITENYPSRVTSDLTVTFIGGAGQSYLTSIDVRVTKANGEVVTDSMEITRGKEFTIKNAKGENRVEITVAYVTENAPFKIMDKIVKVP
;
A
#
# COMPACT_ATOMS: atom_id res chain seq x y z
N MET A 1 7.06 29.99 -19.28
CA MET A 1 6.24 29.87 -18.05
C MET A 1 5.50 31.20 -17.89
N ASN A 2 4.18 31.19 -18.10
CA ASN A 2 3.40 32.46 -18.31
C ASN A 2 3.16 33.18 -16.99
N PHE A 3 3.89 34.26 -16.77
CA PHE A 3 3.82 35.14 -15.60
C PHE A 3 2.39 35.64 -15.28
N ARG A 4 1.51 35.72 -16.29
CA ARG A 4 0.11 36.13 -16.14
C ARG A 4 -0.79 35.13 -15.45
N LEU A 5 -0.45 33.83 -15.50
CA LEU A 5 -1.20 32.76 -14.84
C LEU A 5 -0.90 32.68 -13.33
N LEU A 6 0.33 33.03 -12.93
CA LEU A 6 0.74 33.03 -11.52
C LEU A 6 0.05 34.18 -10.75
N SER A 7 -0.14 35.34 -11.40
CA SER A 7 -0.78 36.49 -10.79
C SER A 7 -2.27 36.30 -10.55
N ALA A 8 -2.96 35.54 -11.43
CA ALA A 8 -4.39 35.25 -11.27
C ALA A 8 -4.65 34.26 -10.11
N LEU A 9 -3.73 33.32 -9.88
CA LEU A 9 -3.87 32.32 -8.81
C LEU A 9 -3.70 32.94 -7.41
N THR A 10 -2.81 33.93 -7.26
CA THR A 10 -2.60 34.64 -5.99
C THR A 10 -3.78 35.52 -5.59
N VAL A 11 -4.46 36.17 -6.56
CA VAL A 11 -5.65 37.00 -6.28
C VAL A 11 -6.84 36.14 -5.83
N LEU A 12 -7.00 34.92 -6.39
CA LEU A 12 -8.08 34.01 -6.03
C LEU A 12 -7.89 33.47 -4.59
N LEU A 13 -6.65 33.24 -4.15
CA LEU A 13 -6.34 32.69 -2.81
C LEU A 13 -6.59 33.73 -1.70
N VAL A 14 -6.39 35.03 -1.96
CA VAL A 14 -6.64 36.11 -1.01
C VAL A 14 -8.13 36.38 -0.81
N ALA A 15 -8.97 36.19 -1.84
CA ALA A 15 -10.41 36.37 -1.77
C ALA A 15 -11.14 35.32 -0.89
N CYS A 16 -10.61 34.11 -0.77
CA CYS A 16 -11.21 33.05 0.04
C CYS A 16 -10.98 33.18 1.55
N LEU A 17 -10.07 34.03 2.01
CA LEU A 17 -9.71 34.19 3.44
C LEU A 17 -10.62 35.17 4.20
N LEU A 18 -11.53 35.87 3.54
CA LEU A 18 -12.35 36.95 4.16
C LEU A 18 -13.79 36.55 4.53
N CYS A 19 -14.18 35.26 4.40
CA CYS A 19 -15.56 34.80 4.69
C CYS A 19 -15.70 33.96 5.96
N ALA A 20 -14.81 34.04 6.93
CA ALA A 20 -14.95 33.35 8.22
C ALA A 20 -15.26 34.35 9.34
N GLY A 21 -16.53 34.79 9.41
CA GLY A 21 -17.01 35.64 10.50
C GLY A 21 -18.52 35.59 10.59
N CYS A 22 -19.08 34.64 11.33
CA CYS A 22 -20.41 34.73 11.90
C CYS A 22 -20.41 34.05 13.29
N THR A 23 -20.27 34.88 14.31
CA THR A 23 -20.60 34.57 15.70
C THR A 23 -22.11 34.64 15.86
N GLY A 24 -22.73 33.57 16.29
CA GLY A 24 -24.13 33.51 16.73
C GLY A 24 -24.20 32.80 18.07
N THR A 25 -24.16 33.59 19.14
CA THR A 25 -24.52 33.13 20.50
C THR A 25 -26.04 33.01 20.63
N THR A 26 -26.52 31.83 20.98
CA THR A 26 -27.86 31.68 21.58
C THR A 26 -27.76 30.60 22.67
N ASP A 27 -27.83 31.08 23.92
CA ASP A 27 -27.95 30.26 25.10
C ASP A 27 -29.32 29.56 25.12
N THR A 28 -29.29 28.23 25.12
CA THR A 28 -30.43 27.40 25.54
C THR A 28 -29.87 26.25 26.37
N PRO A 29 -30.33 26.05 27.62
CA PRO A 29 -29.84 24.98 28.46
C PRO A 29 -30.29 23.63 27.91
N ALA A 30 -29.30 22.80 27.48
CA ALA A 30 -29.54 21.43 27.06
C ALA A 30 -29.71 20.51 28.28
N PRO A 31 -30.62 19.51 28.22
CA PRO A 31 -30.75 18.50 29.26
C PRO A 31 -29.48 17.60 29.28
N SER A 32 -29.03 17.31 30.51
CA SER A 32 -27.95 16.37 30.81
C SER A 32 -28.16 15.04 30.08
N GLN A 33 -27.35 14.77 29.08
CA GLN A 33 -27.24 13.43 28.52
C GLN A 33 -26.31 12.61 29.41
N THR A 34 -26.88 11.60 30.03
CA THR A 34 -26.20 10.51 30.73
C THR A 34 -25.13 9.91 29.78
N GLY A 35 -23.87 10.01 30.19
CA GLY A 35 -22.74 9.50 29.41
C GLY A 35 -22.89 8.02 29.12
N THR A 36 -23.07 7.69 27.86
CA THR A 36 -22.91 6.31 27.38
C THR A 36 -21.44 5.92 27.56
N PRO A 37 -21.13 4.80 28.23
CA PRO A 37 -19.73 4.38 28.37
C PRO A 37 -19.14 4.15 26.99
N THR A 38 -18.14 4.95 26.64
CA THR A 38 -17.28 4.71 25.47
C THR A 38 -16.56 3.39 25.72
N VAL A 39 -17.01 2.30 25.10
CA VAL A 39 -16.27 1.04 25.05
C VAL A 39 -14.99 1.31 24.28
N THR A 40 -13.90 1.49 25.01
CA THR A 40 -12.55 1.46 24.44
C THR A 40 -12.37 0.09 23.82
N ALA A 41 -12.38 0.01 22.49
CA ALA A 41 -12.12 -1.22 21.77
C ALA A 41 -10.72 -1.69 22.16
N THR A 42 -10.63 -2.75 22.93
CA THR A 42 -9.37 -3.46 23.20
C THR A 42 -8.82 -3.89 21.86
N PRO A 43 -7.55 -3.54 21.48
CA PRO A 43 -6.98 -3.99 20.23
C PRO A 43 -7.01 -5.53 20.22
N ALA A 44 -7.63 -6.08 19.17
CA ALA A 44 -7.67 -7.51 18.96
C ALA A 44 -6.24 -8.05 18.98
N PRO A 45 -5.96 -9.20 19.62
CA PRO A 45 -4.64 -9.78 19.66
C PRO A 45 -4.18 -10.01 18.20
N THR A 46 -3.10 -9.36 17.80
CA THR A 46 -2.47 -9.55 16.50
C THR A 46 -2.04 -11.01 16.42
N ALA A 47 -2.67 -11.77 15.53
CA ALA A 47 -2.30 -13.16 15.31
C ALA A 47 -0.80 -13.24 15.00
N PRO A 48 -0.07 -14.26 15.49
CA PRO A 48 1.35 -14.40 15.24
C PRO A 48 1.61 -14.43 13.74
N VAL A 49 2.48 -13.55 13.28
CA VAL A 49 2.79 -13.39 11.86
C VAL A 49 3.62 -14.59 11.42
N SER A 50 3.06 -15.43 10.54
CA SER A 50 3.71 -16.65 10.07
C SER A 50 4.61 -16.34 8.86
N LEU A 51 5.88 -16.78 8.93
CA LEU A 51 6.78 -16.79 7.78
C LEU A 51 6.59 -18.02 6.88
N THR A 52 5.73 -18.99 7.25
CA THR A 52 5.49 -20.18 6.44
C THR A 52 4.75 -19.83 5.16
N PRO A 53 5.30 -20.13 3.95
CA PRO A 53 4.59 -19.91 2.70
C PRO A 53 3.30 -20.73 2.62
N GLY A 54 2.26 -20.13 2.06
CA GLY A 54 1.01 -20.80 1.77
C GLY A 54 0.91 -21.21 0.28
N PRO A 55 -0.19 -21.85 -0.12
CA PRO A 55 -0.41 -22.25 -1.50
C PRO A 55 -0.51 -21.04 -2.42
N THR A 56 -0.01 -21.20 -3.64
CA THR A 56 -0.16 -20.26 -4.74
C THR A 56 -1.12 -20.79 -5.80
N GLN A 57 -1.65 -19.90 -6.61
CA GLN A 57 -2.59 -20.22 -7.70
C GLN A 57 -1.87 -20.11 -9.03
N THR A 58 -2.25 -20.97 -9.98
CA THR A 58 -1.77 -20.88 -11.36
C THR A 58 -2.50 -19.74 -12.08
N MET A 59 -1.74 -18.91 -12.78
CA MET A 59 -2.32 -17.86 -13.60
C MET A 59 -3.11 -18.44 -14.78
N PRO A 60 -4.19 -17.79 -15.23
CA PRO A 60 -4.93 -18.22 -16.41
C PRO A 60 -4.03 -18.26 -17.65
N PRO A 61 -4.23 -19.21 -18.57
CA PRO A 61 -3.44 -19.29 -19.81
C PRO A 61 -3.47 -18.00 -20.62
N GLY A 62 -2.31 -17.56 -21.11
CA GLY A 62 -2.16 -16.32 -21.85
C GLY A 62 -2.16 -15.03 -20.99
N LYS A 63 -2.26 -15.17 -19.67
CA LYS A 63 -2.22 -14.06 -18.72
C LYS A 63 -1.01 -14.14 -17.78
N GLU A 64 0.04 -14.83 -18.22
CA GLU A 64 1.25 -14.98 -17.43
C GLU A 64 1.97 -13.65 -17.26
N ILE A 65 2.43 -13.42 -16.04
CA ILE A 65 3.26 -12.28 -15.65
C ILE A 65 4.41 -12.77 -14.79
N SER A 66 5.46 -11.98 -14.68
CA SER A 66 6.64 -12.33 -13.91
C SER A 66 7.15 -11.19 -13.06
N PHE A 67 7.79 -11.56 -11.95
CA PHE A 67 8.44 -10.66 -11.01
C PHE A 67 9.87 -11.13 -10.78
N GLN A 68 10.77 -10.19 -10.58
CA GLN A 68 12.12 -10.42 -10.10
C GLN A 68 12.21 -9.96 -8.66
N ILE A 69 12.86 -10.76 -7.82
CA ILE A 69 13.17 -10.36 -6.45
C ILE A 69 14.69 -10.33 -6.34
N THR A 70 15.21 -9.17 -5.91
CA THR A 70 16.64 -8.91 -5.77
C THR A 70 16.94 -8.53 -4.34
N GLU A 71 17.91 -9.23 -3.75
CA GLU A 71 18.41 -9.01 -2.40
C GLU A 71 19.52 -7.95 -2.43
N ASN A 72 19.60 -7.13 -1.36
CA ASN A 72 20.61 -6.09 -1.23
C ASN A 72 20.66 -5.09 -2.39
N TYR A 73 19.51 -4.76 -2.94
CA TYR A 73 19.37 -3.77 -4.00
C TYR A 73 18.40 -2.66 -3.54
N PRO A 74 18.66 -1.39 -3.80
CA PRO A 74 19.81 -0.84 -4.54
C PRO A 74 21.12 -0.74 -3.74
N SER A 75 21.11 -1.01 -2.44
CA SER A 75 22.31 -0.86 -1.58
C SER A 75 22.61 -2.14 -0.81
N ARG A 76 23.81 -2.66 -0.98
CA ARG A 76 24.31 -3.81 -0.21
C ARG A 76 24.57 -3.51 1.27
N VAL A 77 24.58 -2.24 1.64
CA VAL A 77 24.85 -1.80 3.03
C VAL A 77 23.56 -1.81 3.87
N THR A 78 22.40 -1.60 3.24
CA THR A 78 21.13 -1.42 3.94
C THR A 78 20.29 -2.68 4.07
N SER A 79 20.77 -3.83 3.55
CA SER A 79 20.02 -5.10 3.53
C SER A 79 18.59 -4.91 2.98
N ASP A 80 18.49 -4.30 1.81
CA ASP A 80 17.21 -4.02 1.17
C ASP A 80 16.73 -5.21 0.33
N LEU A 81 15.42 -5.35 0.19
CA LEU A 81 14.77 -6.33 -0.67
C LEU A 81 13.94 -5.58 -1.71
N THR A 82 14.19 -5.83 -2.99
CA THR A 82 13.47 -5.17 -4.08
C THR A 82 12.68 -6.18 -4.90
N VAL A 83 11.40 -5.87 -5.09
CA VAL A 83 10.49 -6.60 -5.99
C VAL A 83 10.30 -5.76 -7.24
N THR A 84 10.65 -6.31 -8.40
CA THR A 84 10.52 -5.64 -9.70
C THR A 84 9.48 -6.34 -10.55
N PHE A 85 8.53 -5.60 -11.11
CA PHE A 85 7.57 -6.11 -12.07
C PHE A 85 8.21 -6.21 -13.46
N ILE A 86 8.37 -7.42 -13.97
CA ILE A 86 9.00 -7.67 -15.29
C ILE A 86 7.97 -7.56 -16.42
N GLY A 87 6.68 -7.73 -16.11
CA GLY A 87 5.61 -7.77 -17.11
C GLY A 87 5.32 -9.20 -17.58
N GLY A 88 4.63 -9.31 -18.71
CA GLY A 88 4.24 -10.57 -19.33
C GLY A 88 2.99 -10.40 -20.21
N ALA A 89 2.52 -11.50 -20.80
CA ALA A 89 1.35 -11.50 -21.68
C ALA A 89 0.08 -11.02 -20.96
N GLY A 90 -0.01 -11.25 -19.65
CA GLY A 90 -1.15 -10.88 -18.82
C GLY A 90 -1.21 -9.41 -18.41
N GLN A 91 -0.18 -8.61 -18.67
CA GLN A 91 -0.06 -7.24 -18.15
C GLN A 91 -1.26 -6.35 -18.50
N SER A 92 -1.77 -6.43 -19.73
CA SER A 92 -2.91 -5.62 -20.19
C SER A 92 -4.25 -5.99 -19.56
N TYR A 93 -4.33 -7.11 -18.89
CA TYR A 93 -5.53 -7.59 -18.18
C TYR A 93 -5.48 -7.31 -16.68
N LEU A 94 -4.35 -6.84 -16.14
CA LEU A 94 -4.20 -6.55 -14.71
C LEU A 94 -5.04 -5.34 -14.30
N THR A 95 -5.63 -5.42 -13.11
CA THR A 95 -6.29 -4.32 -12.42
C THR A 95 -5.54 -3.91 -11.16
N SER A 96 -4.87 -4.85 -10.47
CA SER A 96 -3.98 -4.54 -9.34
C SER A 96 -2.83 -5.54 -9.23
N ILE A 97 -1.76 -5.08 -8.59
CA ILE A 97 -0.63 -5.88 -8.12
C ILE A 97 -0.41 -5.49 -6.66
N ASP A 98 -0.67 -6.39 -5.74
CA ASP A 98 -0.49 -6.18 -4.32
C ASP A 98 0.68 -7.02 -3.82
N VAL A 99 1.65 -6.36 -3.21
CA VAL A 99 2.84 -6.98 -2.64
C VAL A 99 2.78 -6.87 -1.13
N ARG A 100 2.90 -7.99 -0.44
CA ARG A 100 2.99 -8.06 1.01
C ARG A 100 4.29 -8.74 1.41
N VAL A 101 5.06 -8.09 2.25
CA VAL A 101 6.31 -8.63 2.79
C VAL A 101 6.23 -8.69 4.30
N THR A 102 6.42 -9.89 4.84
CA THR A 102 6.57 -10.12 6.26
C THR A 102 8.05 -10.28 6.57
N LYS A 103 8.62 -9.32 7.29
CA LYS A 103 10.04 -9.32 7.66
C LYS A 103 10.34 -10.34 8.77
N ALA A 104 11.61 -10.70 8.91
CA ALA A 104 12.11 -11.58 9.97
C ALA A 104 11.76 -11.09 11.40
N ASN A 105 11.62 -9.79 11.61
CA ASN A 105 11.24 -9.19 12.89
C ASN A 105 9.71 -9.17 13.13
N GLY A 106 8.91 -9.72 12.22
CA GLY A 106 7.45 -9.76 12.29
C GLY A 106 6.76 -8.51 11.73
N GLU A 107 7.50 -7.49 11.29
CA GLU A 107 6.93 -6.31 10.62
C GLU A 107 6.34 -6.71 9.28
N VAL A 108 5.13 -6.23 9.00
CA VAL A 108 4.44 -6.46 7.72
C VAL A 108 4.40 -5.16 6.94
N VAL A 109 4.94 -5.19 5.73
CA VAL A 109 4.89 -4.07 4.79
C VAL A 109 4.01 -4.49 3.61
N THR A 110 3.01 -3.70 3.28
CA THR A 110 2.09 -3.95 2.14
C THR A 110 2.05 -2.71 1.27
N ASP A 111 2.12 -2.91 -0.03
CA ASP A 111 1.96 -1.83 -1.01
C ASP A 111 1.33 -2.37 -2.30
N SER A 112 0.65 -1.48 -3.04
CA SER A 112 0.12 -1.76 -4.37
C SER A 112 1.07 -1.20 -5.41
N MET A 113 1.63 -2.10 -6.24
CA MET A 113 2.56 -1.71 -7.30
C MET A 113 1.82 -1.20 -8.53
N GLU A 114 2.38 -0.17 -9.15
CA GLU A 114 1.95 0.30 -10.47
C GLU A 114 2.18 -0.77 -11.54
N ILE A 115 1.21 -0.96 -12.45
CA ILE A 115 1.25 -1.95 -13.53
C ILE A 115 2.12 -1.44 -14.70
N THR A 116 3.35 -1.08 -14.36
CA THR A 116 4.34 -0.57 -15.32
C THR A 116 5.57 -1.46 -15.28
N ARG A 117 5.98 -1.97 -16.44
CA ARG A 117 7.18 -2.81 -16.57
C ARG A 117 8.41 -2.09 -16.03
N GLY A 118 9.19 -2.76 -15.19
CA GLY A 118 10.36 -2.21 -14.52
C GLY A 118 10.02 -1.41 -13.26
N LYS A 119 8.75 -1.32 -12.85
CA LYS A 119 8.39 -0.73 -11.57
C LYS A 119 8.95 -1.56 -10.43
N GLU A 120 9.51 -0.87 -9.44
CA GLU A 120 10.16 -1.47 -8.28
C GLU A 120 9.45 -1.09 -6.99
N PHE A 121 9.38 -2.04 -6.08
CA PHE A 121 9.01 -1.83 -4.69
C PHE A 121 10.16 -2.29 -3.79
N THR A 122 10.75 -1.34 -3.06
CA THR A 122 11.91 -1.60 -2.20
C THR A 122 11.53 -1.59 -0.74
N ILE A 123 11.80 -2.69 -0.07
CA ILE A 123 11.62 -2.90 1.37
C ILE A 123 12.97 -2.70 2.04
N LYS A 124 13.10 -1.66 2.85
CA LYS A 124 14.33 -1.32 3.55
C LYS A 124 14.50 -2.15 4.83
N ASN A 125 15.77 -2.39 5.19
CA ASN A 125 16.13 -3.11 6.42
C ASN A 125 15.43 -4.48 6.52
N ALA A 126 15.49 -5.26 5.45
CA ALA A 126 14.88 -6.57 5.33
C ALA A 126 15.85 -7.71 5.67
N LYS A 127 16.84 -7.46 6.54
CA LYS A 127 17.82 -8.46 6.94
C LYS A 127 17.16 -9.70 7.56
N GLY A 128 17.59 -10.89 7.14
CA GLY A 128 17.06 -12.16 7.61
C GLY A 128 16.07 -12.80 6.63
N GLU A 129 15.23 -13.70 7.14
CA GLU A 129 14.23 -14.40 6.34
C GLU A 129 12.95 -13.57 6.23
N ASN A 130 12.56 -13.26 5.02
CA ASN A 130 11.36 -12.48 4.72
C ASN A 130 10.42 -13.31 3.86
N ARG A 131 9.12 -13.30 4.20
CA ARG A 131 8.10 -13.91 3.36
C ARG A 131 7.55 -12.87 2.39
N VAL A 132 7.63 -13.16 1.10
CA VAL A 132 7.13 -12.30 0.03
C VAL A 132 5.90 -12.95 -0.58
N GLU A 133 4.77 -12.25 -0.52
CA GLU A 133 3.49 -12.64 -1.11
C GLU A 133 3.15 -11.62 -2.20
N ILE A 134 2.78 -12.12 -3.40
CA ILE A 134 2.30 -11.28 -4.49
C ILE A 134 0.94 -11.79 -4.92
N THR A 135 -0.03 -10.89 -4.87
CA THR A 135 -1.41 -11.12 -5.29
C THR A 135 -1.74 -10.19 -6.44
N VAL A 136 -2.39 -10.71 -7.47
CA VAL A 136 -2.78 -9.93 -8.66
C VAL A 136 -4.25 -10.10 -8.95
N ALA A 137 -4.89 -9.05 -9.45
CA ALA A 137 -6.25 -9.12 -9.94
C ALA A 137 -6.29 -8.86 -11.46
N TYR A 138 -7.20 -9.55 -12.15
CA TYR A 138 -7.45 -9.40 -13.57
C TYR A 138 -8.86 -8.89 -13.82
N VAL A 139 -9.03 -8.06 -14.85
CA VAL A 139 -10.33 -7.48 -15.22
C VAL A 139 -11.40 -8.54 -15.54
N THR A 140 -10.97 -9.73 -15.97
CA THR A 140 -11.86 -10.82 -16.39
C THR A 140 -12.15 -11.84 -15.30
N GLU A 141 -11.55 -11.68 -14.12
CA GLU A 141 -11.66 -12.65 -13.03
C GLU A 141 -12.33 -12.02 -11.81
N ASN A 142 -13.17 -12.78 -11.13
CA ASN A 142 -13.93 -12.30 -9.98
C ASN A 142 -13.15 -12.30 -8.66
N ALA A 143 -11.98 -12.94 -8.64
CA ALA A 143 -11.16 -13.06 -7.44
C ALA A 143 -9.67 -12.81 -7.76
N PRO A 144 -8.91 -12.25 -6.82
CA PRO A 144 -7.47 -12.09 -6.97
C PRO A 144 -6.73 -13.44 -6.89
N PHE A 145 -5.58 -13.53 -7.55
CA PHE A 145 -4.72 -14.69 -7.58
C PHE A 145 -3.46 -14.43 -6.76
N LYS A 146 -3.20 -15.24 -5.75
CA LYS A 146 -1.90 -15.26 -5.08
C LYS A 146 -0.93 -16.09 -5.93
N ILE A 147 -0.09 -15.41 -6.69
CA ILE A 147 0.80 -16.03 -7.69
C ILE A 147 2.19 -16.31 -7.15
N MET A 148 2.57 -15.66 -6.05
CA MET A 148 3.85 -15.88 -5.39
C MET A 148 3.68 -15.86 -3.87
N ASP A 149 4.33 -16.80 -3.21
CA ASP A 149 4.42 -16.88 -1.75
C ASP A 149 5.70 -17.66 -1.41
N LYS A 150 6.78 -16.96 -1.07
CA LYS A 150 8.07 -17.60 -0.82
C LYS A 150 8.90 -16.87 0.24
N ILE A 151 9.84 -17.61 0.83
CA ILE A 151 10.86 -17.05 1.71
C ILE A 151 12.02 -16.53 0.87
N VAL A 152 12.48 -15.33 1.20
CA VAL A 152 13.68 -14.71 0.65
C VAL A 152 14.59 -14.31 1.80
N LYS A 153 15.83 -14.77 1.76
CA LYS A 153 16.82 -14.50 2.80
C LYS A 153 17.76 -13.39 2.35
N VAL A 154 17.69 -12.26 3.05
CA VAL A 154 18.58 -11.11 2.84
C VAL A 154 19.73 -11.19 3.84
N PRO A 155 20.99 -11.23 3.40
CA PRO A 155 22.16 -11.36 4.27
C PRO A 155 22.43 -10.15 5.16
#